data_373c43117c451b400932208c4ce0333f
#
_entry.id   373c43117c451b400932208c4ce0333f
#
_cell.length_a   1.000
_cell.length_b   1.000
_cell.length_c   1.000
_cell.angle_alpha   90.00
_cell.angle_beta   90.00
_cell.angle_gamma   90.00
#
_symmetry.space_group_name_H-M   'P 1'
#
loop_
_entity.id
_entity.type
_entity.pdbx_description
1 polymer ?
#
loop_
_entity_poly.entity_id
_entity_poly.type
_entity_poly.pdbx_seq_one_letter_code
_entity_poly.pdbx_strand_id
1 'polypeptide(L)'
;MMKKRLLLYTTLLLAVFSAFSCKKDDDTTTIKPSIYGVTFDLATFGRPGDTFVMKPYGAYVTEGDGVEKFQYKWKVNSDSYSDPMDTFTLTVEEVGNYTITCMASDPDDKYYSSTFSRTVIIIDPALGKTLTGTGIEAWDDHITDRRGKAGESEYYYVHIGELDWFRNNLAWTGEGLAYENADVTSYPLGRYYTWDEAMEACPEGWRLPTNEEWAFLGTEAAPLMCDAYLNNKKMWEYWPNVPRTNTTSLALIPAGYALPAITTPTYKRLYDYAAFWTSTVSEDNPSMAAYRYIHVKENEVRTTYAEKGSLALSVRCVRKHVDD
;
A
#
# COMPACT_ATOMS: atom_id res chain seq x y z
N MET A 1 -40.98 -32.55 59.33
CA MET A 1 -42.08 -33.26 58.63
C MET A 1 -41.68 -33.31 57.17
N MET A 2 -41.51 -34.31 56.48
CA MET A 2 -41.84 -35.71 56.32
C MET A 2 -40.78 -36.33 55.38
N LYS A 3 -40.29 -37.50 55.80
CA LYS A 3 -39.49 -38.43 55.03
C LYS A 3 -40.29 -39.00 53.86
N LYS A 4 -39.63 -39.36 52.72
CA LYS A 4 -39.93 -40.55 51.88
C LYS A 4 -38.79 -40.73 50.91
N ARG A 5 -37.96 -41.65 51.13
CA ARG A 5 -37.87 -43.09 50.77
C ARG A 5 -37.43 -43.35 49.32
N LEU A 6 -36.20 -43.75 49.30
CA LEU A 6 -35.44 -44.50 48.27
C LEU A 6 -36.17 -45.77 47.86
N LEU A 7 -36.25 -46.08 46.58
CA LEU A 7 -36.55 -47.41 46.07
C LEU A 7 -35.53 -47.79 44.97
N LEU A 8 -34.69 -48.72 45.33
CA LEU A 8 -33.80 -49.47 44.45
C LEU A 8 -34.62 -50.43 43.57
N TYR A 9 -34.40 -50.38 42.22
CA TYR A 9 -34.73 -51.54 41.36
C TYR A 9 -33.46 -51.95 40.63
N THR A 10 -32.95 -53.07 41.07
CA THR A 10 -32.00 -53.96 40.38
C THR A 10 -32.75 -54.73 39.32
N THR A 11 -32.48 -54.51 38.05
CA THR A 11 -32.84 -55.42 36.95
C THR A 11 -31.57 -55.94 36.29
N LEU A 12 -31.39 -57.23 36.52
CA LEU A 12 -30.41 -58.10 35.88
C LEU A 12 -30.77 -58.28 34.42
N LEU A 13 -29.91 -57.75 33.50
CA LEU A 13 -30.05 -58.01 32.06
C LEU A 13 -28.92 -58.90 31.61
N LEU A 14 -29.30 -60.15 31.19
CA LEU A 14 -28.43 -61.09 30.51
C LEU A 14 -27.80 -60.51 29.29
N ALA A 15 -26.48 -60.54 29.21
CA ALA A 15 -25.73 -60.24 28.01
C ALA A 15 -25.81 -61.41 27.04
N VAL A 16 -26.53 -61.19 25.92
CA VAL A 16 -26.44 -62.12 24.77
C VAL A 16 -25.26 -61.55 23.92
N PHE A 17 -24.13 -62.30 23.99
CA PHE A 17 -23.02 -62.09 23.06
C PHE A 17 -23.46 -62.56 21.66
N SER A 18 -23.92 -61.67 20.80
CA SER A 18 -23.93 -61.89 19.36
C SER A 18 -22.58 -61.42 18.83
N ALA A 19 -21.77 -62.39 18.40
CA ALA A 19 -20.54 -62.11 17.67
C ALA A 19 -20.90 -61.43 16.31
N PHE A 20 -20.92 -60.08 16.28
CA PHE A 20 -20.82 -59.37 15.04
C PHE A 20 -19.34 -59.37 14.63
N SER A 21 -19.03 -60.19 13.63
CA SER A 21 -17.80 -60.06 12.85
C SER A 21 -17.81 -58.69 12.20
N CYS A 22 -17.14 -57.71 12.82
CA CYS A 22 -16.73 -56.50 12.07
C CYS A 22 -15.79 -56.97 10.98
N LYS A 23 -16.27 -57.01 9.73
CA LYS A 23 -15.39 -56.83 8.61
C LYS A 23 -14.70 -55.50 8.83
N LYS A 24 -13.39 -55.52 9.02
CA LYS A 24 -12.55 -54.33 8.77
C LYS A 24 -12.71 -54.00 7.28
N ASP A 25 -13.59 -53.10 6.97
CA ASP A 25 -13.43 -52.34 5.76
C ASP A 25 -12.18 -51.48 6.04
N ASP A 26 -11.07 -51.91 5.47
CA ASP A 26 -9.83 -51.11 5.32
C ASP A 26 -10.14 -49.95 4.31
N ASP A 27 -11.03 -49.06 4.70
CA ASP A 27 -11.17 -47.77 4.05
C ASP A 27 -10.14 -46.83 4.70
N THR A 28 -8.87 -47.17 4.52
CA THR A 28 -7.80 -46.21 4.64
C THR A 28 -7.97 -45.25 3.46
N THR A 29 -8.82 -44.23 3.62
CA THR A 29 -8.76 -43.04 2.81
C THR A 29 -7.38 -42.44 3.06
N THR A 30 -6.41 -42.87 2.26
CA THR A 30 -5.08 -42.28 2.21
C THR A 30 -5.29 -40.82 1.79
N ILE A 31 -5.17 -39.92 2.76
CA ILE A 31 -5.24 -38.46 2.49
C ILE A 31 -4.11 -38.15 1.53
N LYS A 32 -4.47 -37.71 0.33
CA LYS A 32 -3.52 -37.28 -0.68
C LYS A 32 -2.63 -36.17 -0.09
N PRO A 33 -1.30 -36.33 -0.06
CA PRO A 33 -0.40 -35.28 0.45
C PRO A 33 -0.43 -34.04 -0.44
N SER A 34 0.11 -32.91 0.05
CA SER A 34 0.05 -31.63 -0.62
C SER A 34 1.42 -31.20 -1.15
N ILE A 35 1.41 -30.42 -2.20
CA ILE A 35 2.54 -29.60 -2.66
C ILE A 35 2.58 -28.34 -1.80
N TYR A 36 3.78 -27.88 -1.44
CA TYR A 36 4.02 -26.65 -0.65
C TYR A 36 5.03 -25.75 -1.34
N GLY A 37 5.14 -24.52 -0.84
CA GLY A 37 6.26 -23.59 -1.07
C GLY A 37 6.34 -22.98 -2.45
N VAL A 38 5.37 -23.19 -3.36
CA VAL A 38 5.40 -22.51 -4.66
C VAL A 38 5.40 -20.99 -4.48
N THR A 39 6.30 -20.32 -5.19
CA THR A 39 6.41 -18.86 -5.20
C THR A 39 6.99 -18.38 -6.53
N PHE A 40 6.99 -17.07 -6.76
CA PHE A 40 7.64 -16.38 -7.89
C PHE A 40 7.89 -14.93 -7.55
N ASP A 41 8.82 -14.27 -8.26
CA ASP A 41 9.08 -12.86 -8.12
C ASP A 41 8.22 -12.04 -9.07
N LEU A 42 7.74 -10.90 -8.58
CA LEU A 42 6.97 -9.92 -9.33
C LEU A 42 7.18 -8.54 -8.71
N ALA A 43 7.45 -7.53 -9.52
CA ALA A 43 7.50 -6.14 -9.08
C ALA A 43 6.13 -5.71 -8.55
N THR A 44 6.11 -4.92 -7.47
CA THR A 44 4.84 -4.41 -6.89
C THR A 44 4.19 -3.37 -7.80
N PHE A 45 4.98 -2.60 -8.55
CA PHE A 45 4.50 -1.54 -9.44
C PHE A 45 5.11 -1.66 -10.83
N GLY A 46 4.37 -1.16 -11.82
CA GLY A 46 4.80 -1.02 -13.20
C GLY A 46 4.04 0.09 -13.91
N ARG A 47 4.33 0.26 -15.20
CA ARG A 47 3.69 1.23 -16.10
C ARG A 47 2.90 0.52 -17.19
N PRO A 48 1.94 1.18 -17.83
CA PRO A 48 1.38 0.69 -19.09
C PRO A 48 2.48 0.38 -20.11
N GLY A 49 2.42 -0.79 -20.75
CA GLY A 49 3.42 -1.31 -21.67
C GLY A 49 4.55 -2.15 -21.03
N ASP A 50 4.66 -2.17 -19.70
CA ASP A 50 5.66 -3.02 -19.03
C ASP A 50 5.34 -4.50 -19.21
N THR A 51 6.43 -5.28 -19.39
CA THR A 51 6.38 -6.74 -19.53
C THR A 51 7.03 -7.40 -18.32
N PHE A 52 6.28 -8.27 -17.66
CA PHE A 52 6.70 -9.05 -16.50
C PHE A 52 6.96 -10.49 -16.90
N VAL A 53 8.15 -11.00 -16.58
CA VAL A 53 8.54 -12.39 -16.84
C VAL A 53 8.70 -13.10 -15.51
N MET A 54 7.84 -14.09 -15.24
CA MET A 54 7.77 -14.82 -13.97
C MET A 54 8.17 -16.27 -14.17
N LYS A 55 9.00 -16.78 -13.26
CA LYS A 55 9.38 -18.18 -13.17
C LYS A 55 9.05 -18.70 -11.78
N PRO A 56 8.39 -19.84 -11.64
CA PRO A 56 8.05 -20.40 -10.35
C PRO A 56 9.28 -21.09 -9.73
N TYR A 57 9.34 -21.07 -8.41
CA TYR A 57 10.36 -21.79 -7.64
C TYR A 57 9.82 -22.19 -6.25
N GLY A 58 10.60 -22.98 -5.50
CA GLY A 58 10.33 -23.34 -4.12
C GLY A 58 9.27 -24.42 -3.89
N ALA A 59 8.64 -24.96 -4.94
CA ALA A 59 7.68 -26.04 -4.79
C ALA A 59 8.35 -27.34 -4.28
N TYR A 60 7.75 -28.00 -3.28
CA TYR A 60 8.23 -29.25 -2.72
C TYR A 60 7.08 -30.08 -2.13
N VAL A 61 7.36 -31.37 -1.87
CA VAL A 61 6.50 -32.27 -1.10
C VAL A 61 7.26 -32.79 0.11
N THR A 62 6.56 -33.09 1.21
CA THR A 62 7.18 -33.52 2.48
C THR A 62 7.14 -35.03 2.68
N GLU A 63 6.28 -35.74 1.94
CA GLU A 63 6.03 -37.19 2.08
C GLU A 63 5.97 -37.84 0.70
N GLY A 64 6.36 -39.12 0.63
CA GLY A 64 6.34 -39.95 -0.58
C GLY A 64 7.66 -39.91 -1.35
N ASP A 65 7.65 -40.49 -2.54
CA ASP A 65 8.82 -40.61 -3.42
C ASP A 65 9.21 -39.28 -4.09
N GLY A 66 8.48 -38.20 -3.76
CA GLY A 66 8.65 -36.86 -4.34
C GLY A 66 8.01 -36.72 -5.73
N VAL A 67 8.02 -35.50 -6.23
CA VAL A 67 7.62 -35.18 -7.60
C VAL A 67 8.90 -34.81 -8.37
N GLU A 68 9.24 -35.57 -9.39
CA GLU A 68 10.43 -35.30 -10.19
C GLU A 68 10.32 -33.97 -10.94
N LYS A 69 9.11 -33.63 -11.39
CA LYS A 69 8.84 -32.38 -12.09
C LYS A 69 7.41 -31.90 -11.84
N PHE A 70 7.27 -30.74 -11.20
CA PHE A 70 5.99 -30.05 -11.09
C PHE A 70 5.56 -29.45 -12.43
N GLN A 71 4.24 -29.38 -12.66
CA GLN A 71 3.62 -28.58 -13.71
C GLN A 71 3.11 -27.28 -13.10
N TYR A 72 3.32 -26.17 -13.81
CA TYR A 72 2.91 -24.86 -13.39
C TYR A 72 1.87 -24.28 -14.35
N LYS A 73 0.75 -23.81 -13.79
CA LYS A 73 -0.31 -23.12 -14.53
C LYS A 73 -0.52 -21.75 -13.95
N TRP A 74 -0.84 -20.80 -14.80
CA TRP A 74 -0.93 -19.39 -14.43
C TRP A 74 -2.30 -18.84 -14.75
N LYS A 75 -2.72 -17.84 -13.99
CA LYS A 75 -3.87 -17.02 -14.31
C LYS A 75 -3.66 -15.58 -13.87
N VAL A 76 -4.36 -14.66 -14.54
CA VAL A 76 -4.44 -13.25 -14.19
C VAL A 76 -5.84 -12.96 -13.69
N ASN A 77 -5.96 -12.32 -12.53
CA ASN A 77 -7.22 -11.98 -11.90
C ASN A 77 -8.16 -13.21 -11.77
N SER A 78 -9.37 -13.12 -12.33
CA SER A 78 -10.38 -14.17 -12.33
C SER A 78 -10.36 -15.07 -13.58
N ASP A 79 -9.37 -14.91 -14.46
CA ASP A 79 -9.27 -15.71 -15.67
C ASP A 79 -9.09 -17.20 -15.38
N SER A 80 -9.30 -18.03 -16.39
CA SER A 80 -8.98 -19.45 -16.34
C SER A 80 -7.48 -19.66 -16.28
N TYR A 81 -7.04 -20.78 -15.69
CA TYR A 81 -5.64 -21.17 -15.72
C TYR A 81 -5.18 -21.46 -17.16
N SER A 82 -3.94 -21.07 -17.46
CA SER A 82 -3.26 -21.41 -18.71
C SER A 82 -3.03 -22.92 -18.84
N ASP A 83 -2.59 -23.34 -20.03
CA ASP A 83 -1.85 -24.60 -20.18
C ASP A 83 -0.57 -24.57 -19.33
N PRO A 84 0.02 -25.75 -19.02
CA PRO A 84 1.27 -25.81 -18.26
C PRO A 84 2.42 -25.08 -18.95
N MET A 85 3.12 -24.20 -18.18
CA MET A 85 4.31 -23.49 -18.66
C MET A 85 5.26 -23.12 -17.52
N ASP A 86 6.57 -23.26 -17.75
CA ASP A 86 7.61 -22.97 -16.75
C ASP A 86 7.98 -21.48 -16.68
N THR A 87 7.54 -20.69 -17.64
CA THR A 87 7.75 -19.22 -17.67
C THR A 87 6.47 -18.56 -18.15
N PHE A 88 5.97 -17.62 -17.35
CA PHE A 88 4.81 -16.83 -17.70
C PHE A 88 5.22 -15.39 -18.00
N THR A 89 4.79 -14.87 -19.14
CA THR A 89 5.05 -13.49 -19.55
C THR A 89 3.73 -12.74 -19.67
N LEU A 90 3.66 -11.58 -19.01
CA LEU A 90 2.50 -10.70 -19.00
C LEU A 90 2.92 -9.30 -19.42
N THR A 91 2.35 -8.76 -20.49
CA THR A 91 2.42 -7.33 -20.85
C THR A 91 1.09 -6.68 -20.45
N VAL A 92 1.13 -5.56 -19.76
CA VAL A 92 -0.05 -4.87 -19.27
C VAL A 92 -0.12 -3.47 -19.84
N GLU A 93 -1.18 -3.15 -20.59
CA GLU A 93 -1.38 -1.88 -21.29
C GLU A 93 -2.24 -0.87 -20.51
N GLU A 94 -3.03 -1.34 -19.54
CA GLU A 94 -4.01 -0.53 -18.83
C GLU A 94 -3.61 -0.33 -17.37
N VAL A 95 -3.90 0.86 -16.82
CA VAL A 95 -3.80 1.09 -15.37
C VAL A 95 -4.72 0.15 -14.61
N GLY A 96 -4.28 -0.37 -13.47
CA GLY A 96 -5.08 -1.32 -12.72
C GLY A 96 -4.26 -2.16 -11.76
N ASN A 97 -4.96 -3.06 -11.06
CA ASN A 97 -4.35 -4.04 -10.15
C ASN A 97 -4.49 -5.42 -10.81
N TYR A 98 -3.37 -6.07 -11.06
CA TYR A 98 -3.33 -7.37 -11.70
C TYR A 98 -2.78 -8.40 -10.74
N THR A 99 -3.65 -9.32 -10.30
CA THR A 99 -3.26 -10.42 -9.42
C THR A 99 -2.89 -11.62 -10.27
N ILE A 100 -1.63 -12.01 -10.22
CA ILE A 100 -1.09 -13.17 -10.90
C ILE A 100 -1.06 -14.33 -9.91
N THR A 101 -1.62 -15.46 -10.30
CA THR A 101 -1.63 -16.69 -9.49
C THR A 101 -0.91 -17.78 -10.24
N CYS A 102 0.08 -18.39 -9.60
CA CYS A 102 0.75 -19.62 -10.04
C CYS A 102 0.20 -20.81 -9.25
N MET A 103 -0.14 -21.87 -9.93
CA MET A 103 -0.51 -23.17 -9.36
C MET A 103 0.54 -24.21 -9.71
N ALA A 104 1.15 -24.82 -8.70
CA ALA A 104 1.98 -26.01 -8.85
C ALA A 104 1.11 -27.26 -8.71
N SER A 105 1.22 -28.20 -9.63
CA SER A 105 0.50 -29.46 -9.65
C SER A 105 1.42 -30.61 -10.01
N ASP A 106 1.04 -31.82 -9.57
CA ASP A 106 1.67 -33.07 -9.98
C ASP A 106 1.00 -33.59 -11.27
N PRO A 107 1.76 -33.90 -12.33
CA PRO A 107 1.17 -34.44 -13.57
C PRO A 107 0.43 -35.75 -13.37
N ASP A 108 0.84 -36.58 -12.40
CA ASP A 108 0.23 -37.88 -12.08
C ASP A 108 -0.93 -37.79 -11.08
N ASP A 109 -1.25 -36.59 -10.62
CA ASP A 109 -2.32 -36.29 -9.64
C ASP A 109 -2.16 -37.03 -8.29
N LYS A 110 -0.93 -37.33 -7.88
CA LYS A 110 -0.65 -37.98 -6.57
C LYS A 110 -0.72 -37.00 -5.39
N TYR A 111 -0.57 -35.71 -5.66
CA TYR A 111 -0.49 -34.63 -4.66
C TYR A 111 -1.57 -33.56 -4.89
N TYR A 112 -2.07 -32.95 -3.82
CA TYR A 112 -2.90 -31.75 -3.94
C TYR A 112 -2.05 -30.59 -4.42
N SER A 113 -2.60 -29.81 -5.36
CA SER A 113 -1.93 -28.63 -5.90
C SER A 113 -1.79 -27.54 -4.84
N SER A 114 -0.77 -26.69 -5.03
CA SER A 114 -0.52 -25.49 -4.24
C SER A 114 -0.61 -24.25 -5.12
N THR A 115 -1.05 -23.13 -4.57
CA THR A 115 -1.14 -21.86 -5.27
C THR A 115 -0.45 -20.75 -4.52
N PHE A 116 0.12 -19.81 -5.27
CA PHE A 116 0.68 -18.57 -4.74
C PHE A 116 0.28 -17.40 -5.64
N SER A 117 0.00 -16.25 -5.03
CA SER A 117 -0.44 -15.07 -5.76
C SER A 117 0.37 -13.84 -5.37
N ARG A 118 0.65 -12.99 -6.36
CA ARG A 118 1.16 -11.63 -6.19
C ARG A 118 0.37 -10.66 -7.04
N THR A 119 0.33 -9.41 -6.62
CA THR A 119 -0.34 -8.34 -7.37
C THR A 119 0.70 -7.33 -7.83
N VAL A 120 0.65 -6.98 -9.11
CA VAL A 120 1.31 -5.79 -9.65
C VAL A 120 0.28 -4.68 -9.84
N ILE A 121 0.67 -3.46 -9.47
CA ILE A 121 -0.14 -2.24 -9.60
C ILE A 121 0.43 -1.43 -10.75
N ILE A 122 -0.34 -1.29 -11.82
CA ILE A 122 0.07 -0.52 -13.01
C ILE A 122 -0.36 0.93 -12.82
N ILE A 123 0.62 1.83 -12.84
CA ILE A 123 0.47 3.26 -12.59
C ILE A 123 0.86 4.03 -13.86
N ASP A 124 -0.07 4.80 -14.40
CA ASP A 124 0.24 5.87 -15.35
C ASP A 124 0.50 7.15 -14.53
N PRO A 125 1.70 7.73 -14.56
CA PRO A 125 2.02 8.93 -13.80
C PRO A 125 1.32 10.20 -14.32
N ALA A 126 0.69 10.17 -15.50
CA ALA A 126 -0.03 11.31 -16.01
C ALA A 126 -1.20 11.72 -15.10
N LEU A 127 -1.41 13.02 -14.95
CA LEU A 127 -2.47 13.57 -14.11
C LEU A 127 -3.84 13.04 -14.52
N GLY A 128 -4.66 12.66 -13.53
CA GLY A 128 -6.02 12.16 -13.73
C GLY A 128 -6.09 10.73 -14.26
N LYS A 129 -4.96 10.03 -14.41
CA LYS A 129 -4.95 8.63 -14.86
C LYS A 129 -4.99 7.64 -13.68
N THR A 130 -4.02 7.70 -12.82
CA THR A 130 -3.92 6.81 -11.65
C THR A 130 -4.44 7.46 -10.38
N LEU A 131 -4.04 8.70 -10.12
CA LEU A 131 -4.56 9.52 -9.04
C LEU A 131 -5.71 10.38 -9.59
N THR A 132 -6.91 10.15 -9.10
CA THR A 132 -8.15 10.79 -9.55
C THR A 132 -8.93 11.34 -8.37
N GLY A 133 -9.98 12.11 -8.62
CA GLY A 133 -10.88 12.62 -7.59
C GLY A 133 -11.04 14.13 -7.62
N THR A 134 -11.94 14.65 -6.80
CA THR A 134 -12.21 16.08 -6.71
C THR A 134 -11.00 16.82 -6.13
N GLY A 135 -10.47 17.77 -6.88
CA GLY A 135 -9.30 18.57 -6.51
C GLY A 135 -7.96 18.00 -7.00
N ILE A 136 -7.97 16.91 -7.79
CA ILE A 136 -6.78 16.30 -8.41
C ILE A 136 -6.67 16.71 -9.90
N GLU A 137 -7.57 17.49 -10.41
CA GLU A 137 -7.54 18.02 -11.78
C GLU A 137 -6.37 19.01 -12.00
N ALA A 138 -6.06 19.23 -13.26
CA ALA A 138 -5.16 20.30 -13.68
C ALA A 138 -5.64 21.67 -13.18
N TRP A 139 -4.73 22.57 -12.88
CA TRP A 139 -4.98 23.91 -12.37
C TRP A 139 -4.26 24.93 -13.25
N ASP A 140 -4.84 26.11 -13.43
CA ASP A 140 -4.23 27.12 -14.30
C ASP A 140 -2.87 27.57 -13.78
N ASP A 141 -2.78 27.76 -12.45
CA ASP A 141 -1.54 28.17 -11.79
C ASP A 141 -0.63 26.95 -11.57
N HIS A 142 0.45 26.89 -12.32
CA HIS A 142 1.44 25.83 -12.23
C HIS A 142 2.86 26.28 -12.52
N ILE A 143 3.82 25.47 -12.14
CA ILE A 143 5.23 25.60 -12.55
C ILE A 143 5.74 24.28 -13.12
N THR A 144 6.70 24.37 -14.02
CA THR A 144 7.43 23.20 -14.55
C THR A 144 8.80 23.12 -13.88
N ASP A 145 9.02 22.06 -13.10
CA ASP A 145 10.34 21.76 -12.51
C ASP A 145 11.12 20.80 -13.42
N ARG A 146 12.26 21.27 -13.93
CA ARG A 146 13.15 20.54 -14.86
C ARG A 146 14.35 19.91 -14.19
N ARG A 147 14.45 19.96 -12.86
CA ARG A 147 15.61 19.47 -12.10
C ARG A 147 15.64 17.95 -11.93
N GLY A 148 14.52 17.24 -12.16
CA GLY A 148 14.41 15.82 -11.91
C GLY A 148 15.17 14.94 -12.89
N LYS A 149 15.74 13.84 -12.41
CA LYS A 149 16.39 12.80 -13.26
C LYS A 149 15.41 12.08 -14.18
N ALA A 150 14.13 12.04 -13.80
CA ALA A 150 13.05 11.38 -14.54
C ALA A 150 12.34 12.30 -15.55
N GLY A 151 12.84 13.53 -15.75
CA GLY A 151 12.27 14.53 -16.65
C GLY A 151 11.55 15.66 -15.91
N GLU A 152 10.67 16.34 -16.62
CA GLU A 152 9.93 17.49 -16.10
C GLU A 152 8.78 17.03 -15.18
N SER A 153 8.54 17.81 -14.12
CA SER A 153 7.39 17.64 -13.23
C SER A 153 6.59 18.94 -13.20
N GLU A 154 5.27 18.85 -13.33
CA GLU A 154 4.37 19.99 -13.16
C GLU A 154 3.84 20.02 -11.74
N TYR A 155 3.95 21.16 -11.07
CA TYR A 155 3.36 21.40 -9.76
C TYR A 155 2.32 22.52 -9.87
N TYR A 156 1.09 22.16 -9.59
CA TYR A 156 -0.01 23.11 -9.48
C TYR A 156 0.03 23.76 -8.11
N TYR A 157 -0.34 25.05 -8.03
CA TYR A 157 -0.37 25.77 -6.77
C TYR A 157 -1.67 26.56 -6.59
N VAL A 158 -1.98 26.88 -5.34
CA VAL A 158 -3.14 27.66 -4.95
C VAL A 158 -2.68 28.78 -4.03
N HIS A 159 -3.29 29.95 -4.21
CA HIS A 159 -3.06 31.11 -3.35
C HIS A 159 -3.89 30.99 -2.06
N ILE A 160 -3.23 31.04 -0.88
CA ILE A 160 -3.87 31.00 0.44
C ILE A 160 -3.15 32.02 1.35
N GLY A 161 -3.85 33.08 1.74
CA GLY A 161 -3.28 34.15 2.56
C GLY A 161 -2.24 34.94 1.80
N GLU A 162 -0.99 34.96 2.26
CA GLU A 162 0.13 35.68 1.59
C GLU A 162 1.02 34.72 0.78
N LEU A 163 0.64 33.46 0.68
CA LEU A 163 1.50 32.42 0.08
C LEU A 163 0.78 31.65 -1.04
N ASP A 164 1.57 31.30 -2.03
CA ASP A 164 1.23 30.24 -2.97
C ASP A 164 1.69 28.90 -2.38
N TRP A 165 0.84 27.89 -2.41
CA TRP A 165 1.06 26.55 -1.88
C TRP A 165 0.98 25.52 -2.98
N PHE A 166 1.93 24.59 -3.06
CA PHE A 166 1.77 23.44 -3.95
C PHE A 166 0.54 22.62 -3.59
N ARG A 167 -0.24 22.27 -4.60
CA ARG A 167 -1.37 21.33 -4.51
C ARG A 167 -0.91 19.88 -4.65
N ASN A 168 0.28 19.64 -5.18
CA ASN A 168 0.90 18.32 -5.31
C ASN A 168 1.96 18.12 -4.23
N ASN A 169 2.13 16.88 -3.78
CA ASN A 169 3.32 16.52 -3.03
C ASN A 169 4.54 16.62 -3.96
N LEU A 170 5.65 17.13 -3.45
CA LEU A 170 6.88 17.27 -4.22
C LEU A 170 7.36 15.90 -4.70
N ALA A 171 7.69 15.78 -5.99
CA ALA A 171 8.10 14.55 -6.66
C ALA A 171 9.53 14.63 -7.23
N TRP A 172 10.34 15.59 -6.75
CA TRP A 172 11.69 15.79 -7.25
C TRP A 172 12.58 14.58 -7.04
N THR A 173 13.09 14.01 -8.16
CA THR A 173 13.84 12.74 -8.17
C THR A 173 15.33 12.91 -7.93
N GLY A 174 15.82 14.12 -7.61
CA GLY A 174 17.21 14.36 -7.22
C GLY A 174 17.56 13.68 -5.90
N GLU A 175 16.60 13.68 -4.96
CA GLU A 175 16.70 13.10 -3.62
C GLU A 175 15.38 12.43 -3.22
N GLY A 176 15.31 11.97 -1.97
CA GLY A 176 14.12 11.38 -1.38
C GLY A 176 13.81 9.96 -1.87
N LEU A 177 12.81 9.34 -1.27
CA LEU A 177 12.39 7.95 -1.49
C LEU A 177 11.06 7.90 -2.25
N ALA A 178 10.98 7.12 -3.32
CA ALA A 178 9.71 6.77 -3.94
C ALA A 178 9.01 5.67 -3.11
N TYR A 179 7.67 5.67 -3.05
CA TYR A 179 6.92 4.63 -2.34
C TYR A 179 7.32 3.23 -2.86
N GLU A 180 7.68 2.33 -1.92
CA GLU A 180 8.20 0.99 -2.20
C GLU A 180 9.36 0.94 -3.20
N ASN A 181 10.20 1.99 -3.22
CA ASN A 181 11.34 2.16 -4.14
C ASN A 181 10.95 2.13 -5.63
N ALA A 182 9.69 2.38 -5.96
CA ALA A 182 9.18 2.38 -7.33
C ALA A 182 9.03 3.83 -7.84
N ASP A 183 9.92 4.29 -8.70
CA ASP A 183 9.91 5.68 -9.20
C ASP A 183 8.60 6.08 -9.87
N VAL A 184 7.85 5.12 -10.42
CA VAL A 184 6.54 5.36 -11.02
C VAL A 184 5.53 5.93 -10.02
N THR A 185 5.71 5.70 -8.71
CA THR A 185 4.83 6.22 -7.66
C THR A 185 5.13 7.68 -7.29
N SER A 186 6.27 8.22 -7.74
CA SER A 186 6.71 9.57 -7.34
C SER A 186 5.74 10.65 -7.75
N TYR A 187 5.21 10.61 -8.97
CA TYR A 187 4.30 11.66 -9.42
C TYR A 187 2.93 11.62 -8.69
N PRO A 188 2.22 10.49 -8.62
CA PRO A 188 0.90 10.46 -7.98
C PRO A 188 0.96 10.67 -6.46
N LEU A 189 2.00 10.19 -5.78
CA LEU A 189 2.10 10.25 -4.31
C LEU A 189 3.03 11.33 -3.79
N GLY A 190 3.94 11.83 -4.63
CA GLY A 190 5.13 12.57 -4.21
C GLY A 190 6.24 11.62 -3.75
N ARG A 191 7.35 12.18 -3.33
CA ARG A 191 8.45 11.45 -2.69
C ARG A 191 8.53 11.81 -1.21
N TYR A 192 9.21 10.98 -0.45
CA TYR A 192 9.45 11.18 0.97
C TYR A 192 10.89 11.60 1.17
N TYR A 193 11.10 12.70 1.87
CA TYR A 193 12.39 13.32 2.11
C TYR A 193 12.71 13.28 3.60
N THR A 194 13.95 13.03 3.97
CA THR A 194 14.45 13.39 5.29
C THR A 194 14.35 14.91 5.47
N TRP A 195 14.48 15.43 6.68
CA TRP A 195 14.33 16.87 6.88
C TRP A 195 15.41 17.67 6.16
N ASP A 196 16.66 17.21 6.18
CA ASP A 196 17.78 17.89 5.52
C ASP A 196 17.58 17.91 3.99
N GLU A 197 17.13 16.80 3.38
CA GLU A 197 16.75 16.75 1.97
C GLU A 197 15.56 17.69 1.68
N ALA A 198 14.55 17.74 2.55
CA ALA A 198 13.36 18.57 2.36
C ALA A 198 13.67 20.07 2.34
N MET A 199 14.68 20.51 3.11
CA MET A 199 15.12 21.90 3.13
C MET A 199 15.65 22.39 1.80
N GLU A 200 16.25 21.50 0.99
CA GLU A 200 16.85 21.80 -0.32
C GLU A 200 15.99 21.35 -1.51
N ALA A 201 14.90 20.59 -1.25
CA ALA A 201 14.15 19.92 -2.31
C ALA A 201 13.25 20.85 -3.13
N CYS A 202 12.75 21.95 -2.58
CA CYS A 202 11.85 22.85 -3.30
C CYS A 202 12.53 23.53 -4.50
N PRO A 203 11.79 23.80 -5.60
CA PRO A 203 12.34 24.51 -6.75
C PRO A 203 12.80 25.93 -6.39
N GLU A 204 13.62 26.54 -7.27
CA GLU A 204 14.05 27.92 -7.12
C GLU A 204 12.86 28.86 -6.94
N GLY A 205 12.97 29.79 -5.98
CA GLY A 205 11.89 30.68 -5.58
C GLY A 205 10.83 30.09 -4.66
N TRP A 206 10.88 28.79 -4.42
CA TRP A 206 10.03 28.07 -3.48
C TRP A 206 10.83 27.51 -2.30
N ARG A 207 10.18 27.26 -1.19
CA ARG A 207 10.81 26.75 0.03
C ARG A 207 9.88 25.86 0.84
N LEU A 208 10.44 25.16 1.79
CA LEU A 208 9.67 24.43 2.81
C LEU A 208 8.92 25.45 3.71
N PRO A 209 7.61 25.29 3.98
CA PRO A 209 6.86 26.19 4.87
C PRO A 209 7.28 26.04 6.33
N THR A 210 7.10 27.11 7.11
CA THR A 210 7.27 27.06 8.56
C THR A 210 6.08 26.38 9.25
N ASN A 211 6.22 26.08 10.52
CA ASN A 211 5.12 25.56 11.33
C ASN A 211 4.00 26.59 11.53
N GLU A 212 4.33 27.89 11.61
CA GLU A 212 3.39 29.01 11.72
C GLU A 212 2.60 29.19 10.42
N GLU A 213 3.25 29.07 9.26
CA GLU A 213 2.57 29.13 7.97
C GLU A 213 1.56 27.99 7.81
N TRP A 214 1.91 26.78 8.24
CA TRP A 214 0.94 25.67 8.30
C TRP A 214 -0.19 25.96 9.31
N ALA A 215 0.10 26.59 10.45
CA ALA A 215 -0.93 26.95 11.44
C ALA A 215 -1.95 27.94 10.89
N PHE A 216 -1.56 28.80 9.96
CA PHE A 216 -2.45 29.75 9.27
C PHE A 216 -3.56 29.04 8.47
N LEU A 217 -3.32 27.82 7.98
CA LEU A 217 -4.33 27.02 7.29
C LEU A 217 -5.46 26.50 8.22
N GLY A 218 -5.33 26.69 9.53
CA GLY A 218 -6.28 26.27 10.54
C GLY A 218 -5.95 24.92 11.18
N THR A 219 -6.82 24.48 12.08
CA THR A 219 -6.65 23.23 12.82
C THR A 219 -7.54 22.09 12.31
N GLU A 220 -8.55 22.41 11.50
CA GLU A 220 -9.42 21.38 10.91
C GLU A 220 -8.80 20.76 9.66
N ALA A 221 -8.88 19.44 9.56
CA ALA A 221 -8.32 18.70 8.42
C ALA A 221 -9.25 18.72 7.18
N ALA A 222 -10.56 18.69 7.37
CA ALA A 222 -11.54 18.59 6.30
C ALA A 222 -11.37 19.62 5.16
N PRO A 223 -11.10 20.92 5.42
CA PRO A 223 -10.88 21.92 4.39
C PRO A 223 -9.65 21.67 3.52
N LEU A 224 -8.68 20.90 4.02
CA LEU A 224 -7.40 20.63 3.35
C LEU A 224 -7.39 19.29 2.60
N MET A 225 -8.23 18.32 3.01
CA MET A 225 -8.27 16.96 2.49
C MET A 225 -9.13 16.87 1.24
N CYS A 226 -8.61 16.27 0.15
CA CYS A 226 -9.41 15.98 -1.04
C CYS A 226 -9.94 14.55 -1.04
N ASP A 227 -11.04 14.31 -1.74
CA ASP A 227 -11.61 12.98 -1.94
C ASP A 227 -10.94 12.31 -3.16
N ALA A 228 -9.74 11.74 -2.92
CA ALA A 228 -8.87 11.18 -3.92
C ALA A 228 -8.96 9.65 -4.00
N TYR A 229 -8.65 9.11 -5.18
CA TYR A 229 -8.58 7.68 -5.46
C TYR A 229 -7.26 7.37 -6.15
N LEU A 230 -6.56 6.36 -5.67
CA LEU A 230 -5.37 5.81 -6.31
C LEU A 230 -5.76 4.48 -6.95
N ASN A 231 -5.69 4.42 -8.28
CA ASN A 231 -6.04 3.23 -9.05
C ASN A 231 -7.45 2.70 -8.69
N ASN A 232 -8.43 3.61 -8.65
CA ASN A 232 -9.82 3.38 -8.25
C ASN A 232 -10.03 2.98 -6.77
N LYS A 233 -8.99 2.89 -5.98
CA LYS A 233 -9.10 2.69 -4.53
C LYS A 233 -9.12 4.03 -3.81
N LYS A 234 -10.15 4.26 -2.99
CA LYS A 234 -10.27 5.47 -2.19
C LYS A 234 -9.04 5.65 -1.29
N MET A 235 -8.41 6.81 -1.33
CA MET A 235 -7.17 7.05 -0.60
C MET A 235 -7.41 7.29 0.89
N TRP A 236 -8.27 8.24 1.24
CA TRP A 236 -8.66 8.36 2.64
C TRP A 236 -9.66 7.26 2.98
N GLU A 237 -9.30 6.34 3.86
CA GLU A 237 -10.25 5.35 4.38
C GLU A 237 -11.46 6.05 5.00
N TYR A 238 -12.65 5.43 4.84
CA TYR A 238 -13.86 6.00 5.43
C TYR A 238 -13.78 6.03 6.95
N TRP A 239 -14.03 7.20 7.53
CA TRP A 239 -14.23 7.33 8.96
C TRP A 239 -15.45 8.22 9.23
N PRO A 240 -16.39 7.83 10.12
CA PRO A 240 -17.55 8.64 10.46
C PRO A 240 -17.14 10.02 10.97
N ASN A 241 -17.85 11.05 10.55
CA ASN A 241 -17.66 12.45 10.99
C ASN A 241 -16.32 13.10 10.59
N VAL A 242 -15.57 12.53 9.66
CA VAL A 242 -14.39 13.17 9.07
C VAL A 242 -14.68 13.46 7.59
N PRO A 243 -15.25 14.63 7.27
CA PRO A 243 -15.51 15.02 5.89
C PRO A 243 -14.21 15.38 5.17
N ARG A 244 -14.26 15.38 3.85
CA ARG A 244 -13.18 15.78 2.94
C ARG A 244 -13.75 16.80 2.00
N THR A 245 -13.62 18.09 2.35
CA THR A 245 -14.29 19.17 1.62
C THR A 245 -13.37 19.91 0.66
N ASN A 246 -12.05 19.85 0.92
CA ASN A 246 -11.02 20.52 0.12
C ASN A 246 -11.35 22.00 -0.22
N THR A 247 -12.02 22.70 0.69
CA THR A 247 -12.45 24.08 0.44
C THR A 247 -11.30 25.07 0.28
N THR A 248 -10.09 24.70 0.72
CA THR A 248 -8.86 25.46 0.47
C THR A 248 -8.23 25.17 -0.88
N SER A 249 -8.69 24.16 -1.59
CA SER A 249 -8.08 23.63 -2.83
C SER A 249 -6.63 23.13 -2.67
N LEU A 250 -6.13 22.95 -1.44
CA LEU A 250 -4.78 22.47 -1.18
C LEU A 250 -4.59 20.98 -1.56
N ALA A 251 -5.67 20.22 -1.62
CA ALA A 251 -5.73 18.85 -2.11
C ALA A 251 -4.76 17.88 -1.40
N LEU A 252 -4.76 17.85 -0.06
CA LEU A 252 -3.93 16.91 0.69
C LEU A 252 -4.43 15.47 0.51
N ILE A 253 -3.48 14.56 0.26
CA ILE A 253 -3.70 13.12 0.11
C ILE A 253 -2.96 12.34 1.20
N PRO A 254 -3.46 11.16 1.61
CA PRO A 254 -2.83 10.33 2.65
C PRO A 254 -1.71 9.46 2.04
N ALA A 255 -0.60 10.10 1.66
CA ALA A 255 0.54 9.41 1.07
C ALA A 255 1.35 8.58 2.09
N GLY A 256 1.08 8.71 3.40
CA GLY A 256 1.85 8.02 4.44
C GLY A 256 3.21 8.66 4.70
N TYR A 257 4.19 7.83 5.07
CA TYR A 257 5.58 8.23 5.32
C TYR A 257 6.54 7.05 5.14
N ALA A 258 7.84 7.33 5.09
CA ALA A 258 8.87 6.29 5.07
C ALA A 258 9.76 6.38 6.32
N LEU A 259 10.29 5.22 6.72
CA LEU A 259 11.37 5.07 7.69
C LEU A 259 12.64 4.79 6.89
N PRO A 260 13.56 5.77 6.79
CA PRO A 260 14.82 5.58 6.09
C PRO A 260 15.63 4.45 6.73
N ALA A 261 16.34 3.68 5.93
CA ALA A 261 17.27 2.66 6.40
C ALA A 261 18.41 2.52 5.40
N ILE A 262 19.58 2.07 5.90
CA ILE A 262 20.79 1.89 5.09
C ILE A 262 20.56 0.87 3.96
N THR A 263 19.80 -0.18 4.23
CA THR A 263 19.58 -1.26 3.26
C THR A 263 18.21 -1.17 2.57
N THR A 264 17.12 -1.12 3.34
CA THR A 264 15.77 -1.15 2.77
C THR A 264 14.85 -0.26 3.61
N PRO A 265 14.37 0.87 3.07
CA PRO A 265 13.41 1.71 3.76
C PRO A 265 12.08 0.98 3.95
N THR A 266 11.34 1.37 4.98
CA THR A 266 10.01 0.84 5.25
C THR A 266 8.96 1.92 5.06
N TYR A 267 7.90 1.61 4.30
CA TYR A 267 6.81 2.53 4.00
C TYR A 267 5.60 2.22 4.88
N LYS A 268 4.95 3.25 5.38
CA LYS A 268 3.87 3.13 6.36
C LYS A 268 2.69 4.04 5.99
N ARG A 269 1.49 3.54 6.26
CA ARG A 269 0.27 4.34 6.40
C ARG A 269 -0.20 5.06 5.12
N LEU A 270 0.13 4.54 3.94
CA LEU A 270 -0.58 4.92 2.73
C LEU A 270 -2.08 4.64 2.94
N TYR A 271 -2.95 5.56 2.54
CA TYR A 271 -4.41 5.59 2.67
C TYR A 271 -5.00 6.11 4.00
N ASP A 272 -4.22 6.25 5.06
CA ASP A 272 -4.78 6.67 6.35
C ASP A 272 -4.03 7.80 7.06
N TYR A 273 -2.90 8.26 6.48
CA TYR A 273 -2.04 9.24 7.10
C TYR A 273 -1.36 10.17 6.09
N ALA A 274 -1.39 11.46 6.34
CA ALA A 274 -0.60 12.45 5.61
C ALA A 274 0.35 13.15 6.57
N ALA A 275 1.62 13.30 6.20
CA ALA A 275 2.62 13.96 7.04
C ALA A 275 3.55 14.83 6.18
N PHE A 276 3.82 16.04 6.67
CA PHE A 276 4.55 17.06 5.94
C PHE A 276 5.59 17.72 6.83
N TRP A 277 6.83 17.75 6.37
CA TRP A 277 7.86 18.53 7.03
C TRP A 277 7.54 20.02 7.06
N THR A 278 8.00 20.69 8.10
CA THR A 278 8.13 22.15 8.17
C THR A 278 9.60 22.54 8.28
N SER A 279 9.96 23.77 7.96
CA SER A 279 11.31 24.27 8.15
C SER A 279 11.65 24.62 9.61
N THR A 280 10.68 24.49 10.52
CA THR A 280 10.82 24.87 11.93
C THR A 280 11.57 23.79 12.72
N VAL A 281 12.67 24.18 13.33
CA VAL A 281 13.47 23.34 14.24
C VAL A 281 12.95 23.52 15.68
N SER A 282 13.03 22.46 16.48
CA SER A 282 12.67 22.55 17.90
C SER A 282 13.63 23.46 18.65
N GLU A 283 13.10 24.37 19.45
CA GLU A 283 13.90 25.27 20.32
C GLU A 283 14.63 24.49 21.41
N ASP A 284 14.00 23.43 21.96
CA ASP A 284 14.56 22.61 23.04
C ASP A 284 15.59 21.60 22.53
N ASN A 285 15.47 21.15 21.27
CA ASN A 285 16.37 20.16 20.70
C ASN A 285 16.62 20.41 19.20
N PRO A 286 17.75 21.03 18.82
CA PRO A 286 18.09 21.34 17.43
C PRO A 286 18.22 20.12 16.48
N SER A 287 18.32 18.89 17.01
CA SER A 287 18.28 17.67 16.17
C SER A 287 16.87 17.30 15.70
N MET A 288 15.83 17.94 16.26
CA MET A 288 14.43 17.68 15.93
C MET A 288 13.83 18.81 15.11
N ALA A 289 12.94 18.46 14.17
CA ALA A 289 12.16 19.39 13.38
C ALA A 289 10.68 19.12 13.52
N ALA A 290 9.88 20.17 13.40
CA ALA A 290 8.43 20.08 13.44
C ALA A 290 7.88 19.51 12.13
N TYR A 291 6.84 18.69 12.25
CA TYR A 291 6.05 18.28 11.10
C TYR A 291 4.55 18.32 11.41
N ARG A 292 3.77 18.52 10.37
CA ARG A 292 2.31 18.53 10.41
C ARG A 292 1.77 17.20 9.92
N TYR A 293 0.71 16.70 10.55
CA TYR A 293 0.09 15.47 10.12
C TYR A 293 -1.42 15.46 10.29
N ILE A 294 -2.07 14.63 9.47
CA ILE A 294 -3.49 14.32 9.53
C ILE A 294 -3.62 12.82 9.61
N HIS A 295 -4.40 12.35 10.57
CA HIS A 295 -4.81 10.97 10.67
C HIS A 295 -6.26 10.85 10.22
N VAL A 296 -6.58 9.88 9.37
CA VAL A 296 -7.91 9.70 8.77
C VAL A 296 -9.07 9.66 9.76
N LYS A 297 -8.79 9.25 11.02
CA LYS A 297 -9.80 9.14 12.09
C LYS A 297 -10.12 10.46 12.77
N GLU A 298 -9.41 11.53 12.45
CA GLU A 298 -9.46 12.80 13.17
C GLU A 298 -9.63 13.95 12.20
N ASN A 299 -10.59 14.85 12.46
CA ASN A 299 -10.73 16.10 11.71
C ASN A 299 -9.81 17.18 12.29
N GLU A 300 -8.52 16.85 12.44
CA GLU A 300 -7.54 17.73 13.07
C GLU A 300 -6.19 17.67 12.35
N VAL A 301 -5.59 18.83 12.13
CA VAL A 301 -4.20 18.98 11.70
C VAL A 301 -3.33 19.13 12.94
N ARG A 302 -2.52 18.14 13.23
CA ARG A 302 -1.66 18.11 14.41
C ARG A 302 -0.23 18.46 14.09
N THR A 303 0.49 18.92 15.12
CA THR A 303 1.93 19.18 15.07
C THR A 303 2.64 18.25 16.05
N THR A 304 3.79 17.76 15.63
CA THR A 304 4.74 17.08 16.51
C THR A 304 6.17 17.25 15.98
N TYR A 305 7.15 16.71 16.69
CA TYR A 305 8.56 16.80 16.34
C TYR A 305 9.15 15.41 16.14
N ALA A 306 10.13 15.31 15.24
CA ALA A 306 10.90 14.09 15.02
C ALA A 306 12.36 14.43 14.77
N GLU A 307 13.27 13.49 15.03
CA GLU A 307 14.66 13.60 14.63
C GLU A 307 14.74 13.70 13.09
N LYS A 308 15.56 14.64 12.60
CA LYS A 308 15.65 15.03 11.19
C LYS A 308 15.90 13.88 10.22
N GLY A 309 16.66 12.86 10.67
CA GLY A 309 16.97 11.66 9.85
C GLY A 309 16.11 10.43 10.15
N SER A 310 15.19 10.46 11.14
CA SER A 310 14.43 9.28 11.56
C SER A 310 13.21 8.99 10.70
N LEU A 311 12.68 10.01 10.03
CA LEU A 311 11.53 9.94 9.15
C LEU A 311 11.85 10.54 7.78
N ALA A 312 11.19 10.04 6.75
CA ALA A 312 11.08 10.72 5.48
C ALA A 312 9.59 11.00 5.19
N LEU A 313 9.25 12.28 5.00
CA LEU A 313 7.89 12.78 4.89
C LEU A 313 7.67 13.50 3.55
N SER A 314 6.41 13.70 3.21
CA SER A 314 6.04 14.51 2.05
C SER A 314 6.43 15.99 2.25
N VAL A 315 6.58 16.68 1.13
CA VAL A 315 6.89 18.12 1.08
C VAL A 315 5.82 18.84 0.28
N ARG A 316 5.34 19.96 0.82
CA ARG A 316 4.51 20.97 0.14
C ARG A 316 5.30 22.27 0.13
N CYS A 317 5.76 22.69 -1.06
CA CYS A 317 6.52 23.93 -1.17
C CYS A 317 5.60 25.15 -1.14
N VAL A 318 6.14 26.26 -0.62
CA VAL A 318 5.49 27.59 -0.63
C VAL A 318 6.40 28.64 -1.20
N ARG A 319 5.80 29.71 -1.71
CA ARG A 319 6.48 30.97 -2.02
C ARG A 319 5.60 32.15 -1.60
N LYS A 320 6.19 33.31 -1.43
CA LYS A 320 5.41 34.54 -1.26
C LYS A 320 4.62 34.81 -2.54
N HIS A 321 3.32 35.08 -2.36
CA HIS A 321 2.49 35.52 -3.50
C HIS A 321 2.98 36.86 -4.06
N VAL A 322 2.96 36.97 -5.36
CA VAL A 322 3.27 38.19 -6.09
C VAL A 322 2.06 38.45 -6.95
N ASP A 323 1.36 39.56 -6.67
CA ASP A 323 0.29 40.06 -7.54
C ASP A 323 0.88 40.39 -8.90
N ASP A 324 0.33 39.86 -9.98
CA ASP A 324 0.73 40.14 -11.37
C ASP A 324 0.29 41.56 -11.82
#